data_3214b6feca87992aa0cfc92314dbe977
#
_entry.id   3214b6feca87992aa0cfc92314dbe977
#
_cell.length_a   1.000
_cell.length_b   1.000
_cell.length_c   1.000
_cell.angle_alpha   90.00
_cell.angle_beta   90.00
_cell.angle_gamma   90.00
#
_symmetry.space_group_name_H-M   'P 1'
#
loop_
_entity.id
_entity.type
_entity.pdbx_description
1 polymer ?
#
loop_
_entity_poly.entity_id
_entity_poly.type
_entity_poly.pdbx_seq_one_letter_code
_entity_poly.pdbx_strand_id
1 'polypeptide(L)'
;MQNLKNYWNKFKYILLLVSILFSPVFTYNSYSDDLQQGNKIIEEMIAEAQKHALETIELSSEERSKKITPLINQYINLDFMAKATTGSFWKKATDDQKIKYKLVLLHQIVNTIEDHLNTLATMSYKPLSSELRGKKLVYVRGNIEDRKKNNPPINLLWKLSKGKDETFSILDLEIEGISLIRSHKSETTSILRKNKGDFDFLIEKLKIKK
;
A
#
# COMPACT_ATOMS: atom_id res chain seq x y z
N MET A 1 -64.47 10.48 28.12
CA MET A 1 -63.71 9.40 27.45
C MET A 1 -63.11 9.79 26.09
N GLN A 2 -63.58 10.84 25.45
CA GLN A 2 -63.10 11.25 24.09
C GLN A 2 -61.72 11.97 24.12
N ASN A 3 -61.35 12.64 25.19
CA ASN A 3 -60.08 13.38 25.29
C ASN A 3 -58.86 12.48 25.46
N LEU A 4 -58.95 11.32 26.07
CA LEU A 4 -57.84 10.38 26.24
C LEU A 4 -57.40 9.69 24.92
N LYS A 5 -58.32 9.44 23.99
CA LYS A 5 -58.01 8.87 22.68
C LYS A 5 -57.20 9.84 21.80
N ASN A 6 -57.45 11.14 21.91
CA ASN A 6 -56.70 12.16 21.17
C ASN A 6 -55.28 12.35 21.66
N TYR A 7 -55.00 12.21 22.97
CA TYR A 7 -53.64 12.26 23.51
C TYR A 7 -52.83 11.03 23.12
N TRP A 8 -53.49 9.85 23.11
CA TRP A 8 -52.79 8.60 22.71
C TRP A 8 -52.41 8.57 21.23
N ASN A 9 -53.23 9.13 20.36
CA ASN A 9 -52.91 9.24 18.95
C ASN A 9 -51.76 10.25 18.71
N LYS A 10 -51.74 11.41 19.38
CA LYS A 10 -50.62 12.36 19.29
C LYS A 10 -49.33 11.76 19.82
N PHE A 11 -49.38 10.96 20.87
CA PHE A 11 -48.21 10.29 21.42
C PHE A 11 -47.60 9.23 20.47
N LYS A 12 -48.46 8.50 19.73
CA LYS A 12 -47.99 7.57 18.68
C LYS A 12 -47.29 8.27 17.52
N TYR A 13 -47.74 9.43 17.09
CA TYR A 13 -47.07 10.22 16.03
C TYR A 13 -45.76 10.82 16.50
N ILE A 14 -45.64 11.20 17.77
CA ILE A 14 -44.38 11.67 18.35
C ILE A 14 -43.33 10.52 18.44
N LEU A 15 -43.76 9.32 18.85
CA LEU A 15 -42.87 8.13 18.86
C LEU A 15 -42.45 7.69 17.45
N LEU A 16 -43.29 7.85 16.45
CA LEU A 16 -42.96 7.55 15.05
C LEU A 16 -42.01 8.58 14.46
N LEU A 17 -42.11 9.86 14.82
CA LEU A 17 -41.20 10.91 14.43
C LEU A 17 -39.79 10.77 15.07
N VAL A 18 -39.71 10.29 16.30
CA VAL A 18 -38.45 10.06 17.01
C VAL A 18 -37.71 8.84 16.42
N SER A 19 -38.41 7.83 15.93
CA SER A 19 -37.80 6.66 15.29
C SER A 19 -37.17 6.95 13.92
N ILE A 20 -37.61 8.00 13.23
CA ILE A 20 -37.05 8.43 11.93
C ILE A 20 -35.76 9.23 12.13
N LEU A 21 -35.52 9.83 13.31
CA LEU A 21 -34.32 10.58 13.63
C LEU A 21 -33.13 9.69 14.07
N PHE A 22 -33.37 8.40 14.30
CA PHE A 22 -32.34 7.42 14.64
C PHE A 22 -32.04 6.47 13.47
N SER A 23 -32.05 6.98 12.25
CA SER A 23 -31.46 6.25 11.12
C SER A 23 -29.94 6.27 11.27
N PRO A 24 -29.26 5.12 11.24
CA PRO A 24 -27.79 5.08 11.24
C PRO A 24 -27.27 5.52 9.86
N VAL A 25 -27.33 6.82 9.58
CA VAL A 25 -26.79 7.42 8.33
C VAL A 25 -25.27 7.57 8.40
N PHE A 26 -24.64 7.24 9.55
CA PHE A 26 -23.22 7.53 9.78
C PHE A 26 -22.22 6.51 9.24
N THR A 27 -22.62 5.37 8.69
CA THR A 27 -21.66 4.34 8.26
C THR A 27 -21.30 4.39 6.77
N TYR A 28 -22.08 5.02 5.93
CA TYR A 28 -21.83 5.08 4.48
C TYR A 28 -20.75 6.09 4.07
N ASN A 29 -20.56 7.18 4.81
CA ASN A 29 -19.57 8.21 4.48
C ASN A 29 -18.12 7.73 4.70
N SER A 30 -17.86 6.89 5.72
CA SER A 30 -16.50 6.44 6.04
C SER A 30 -15.90 5.54 4.95
N TYR A 31 -16.69 4.69 4.32
CA TYR A 31 -16.20 3.77 3.29
C TYR A 31 -15.90 4.47 1.96
N SER A 32 -16.69 5.45 1.58
CA SER A 32 -16.45 6.25 0.38
C SER A 32 -15.17 7.10 0.54
N ASP A 33 -14.94 7.63 1.74
CA ASP A 33 -13.76 8.41 2.07
C ASP A 33 -12.47 7.59 2.02
N ASP A 34 -12.47 6.38 2.57
CA ASP A 34 -11.33 5.46 2.53
C ASP A 34 -10.92 5.09 1.10
N LEU A 35 -11.90 4.89 0.19
CA LEU A 35 -11.62 4.60 -1.21
C LEU A 35 -11.03 5.79 -1.95
N GLN A 36 -11.58 6.98 -1.73
CA GLN A 36 -11.05 8.22 -2.31
C GLN A 36 -9.64 8.50 -1.79
N GLN A 37 -9.41 8.37 -0.50
CA GLN A 37 -8.12 8.58 0.13
C GLN A 37 -7.08 7.56 -0.36
N GLY A 38 -7.45 6.28 -0.52
CA GLY A 38 -6.58 5.26 -1.10
C GLY A 38 -6.16 5.59 -2.54
N ASN A 39 -7.09 6.01 -3.40
CA ASN A 39 -6.77 6.47 -4.76
C ASN A 39 -5.83 7.67 -4.74
N LYS A 40 -6.16 8.68 -3.96
CA LYS A 40 -5.39 9.92 -3.84
C LYS A 40 -3.93 9.65 -3.44
N ILE A 41 -3.70 8.80 -2.44
CA ILE A 41 -2.36 8.42 -2.00
C ILE A 41 -1.54 7.78 -3.12
N ILE A 42 -2.14 6.90 -3.92
CA ILE A 42 -1.44 6.29 -5.06
C ILE A 42 -1.12 7.32 -6.13
N GLU A 43 -2.06 8.21 -6.47
CA GLU A 43 -1.84 9.28 -7.44
C GLU A 43 -0.74 10.25 -6.97
N GLU A 44 -0.77 10.68 -5.70
CA GLU A 44 0.25 11.54 -5.10
C GLU A 44 1.63 10.87 -5.10
N MET A 45 1.71 9.61 -4.66
CA MET A 45 2.97 8.86 -4.67
C MET A 45 3.55 8.75 -6.07
N ILE A 46 2.74 8.44 -7.07
CA ILE A 46 3.20 8.31 -8.46
C ILE A 46 3.65 9.67 -9.00
N ALA A 47 2.90 10.73 -8.74
CA ALA A 47 3.28 12.09 -9.15
C ALA A 47 4.59 12.54 -8.50
N GLU A 48 4.78 12.28 -7.21
CA GLU A 48 6.05 12.56 -6.51
C GLU A 48 7.20 11.72 -7.06
N ALA A 49 6.99 10.41 -7.28
CA ALA A 49 8.01 9.55 -7.87
C ALA A 49 8.42 10.01 -9.28
N GLN A 50 7.47 10.44 -10.11
CA GLN A 50 7.74 10.98 -11.44
C GLN A 50 8.51 12.31 -11.36
N LYS A 51 8.11 13.21 -10.48
CA LYS A 51 8.82 14.48 -10.24
C LYS A 51 10.27 14.20 -9.81
N HIS A 52 10.47 13.32 -8.84
CA HIS A 52 11.81 12.93 -8.41
C HIS A 52 12.62 12.27 -9.53
N ALA A 53 12.01 11.42 -10.35
CA ALA A 53 12.68 10.83 -11.50
C ALA A 53 13.23 11.90 -12.45
N LEU A 54 12.42 12.91 -12.77
CA LEU A 54 12.83 14.01 -13.63
C LEU A 54 13.93 14.90 -13.00
N GLU A 55 13.81 15.20 -11.71
CA GLU A 55 14.75 16.08 -11.00
C GLU A 55 16.10 15.40 -10.68
N THR A 56 16.16 14.07 -10.70
CA THR A 56 17.33 13.32 -10.25
C THR A 56 18.05 12.55 -11.35
N ILE A 57 17.58 12.62 -12.58
CA ILE A 57 18.10 11.83 -13.71
C ILE A 57 19.60 12.07 -13.94
N GLU A 58 20.06 13.29 -13.72
CA GLU A 58 21.46 13.71 -13.89
C GLU A 58 22.33 13.52 -12.62
N LEU A 59 21.71 13.11 -11.50
CA LEU A 59 22.44 12.93 -10.24
C LEU A 59 23.16 11.58 -10.20
N SER A 60 24.14 11.46 -9.32
CA SER A 60 24.76 10.18 -8.99
C SER A 60 23.75 9.21 -8.34
N SER A 61 23.99 7.90 -8.41
CA SER A 61 23.12 6.89 -7.77
C SER A 61 23.01 7.13 -6.25
N GLU A 62 24.07 7.54 -5.59
CA GLU A 62 24.06 7.85 -4.16
C GLU A 62 23.13 9.03 -3.83
N GLU A 63 23.18 10.11 -4.61
CA GLU A 63 22.31 11.27 -4.43
C GLU A 63 20.84 10.94 -4.72
N ARG A 64 20.60 10.15 -5.77
CA ARG A 64 19.25 9.65 -6.08
C ARG A 64 18.68 8.81 -4.94
N SER A 65 19.45 7.85 -4.45
CA SER A 65 19.07 6.99 -3.34
C SER A 65 18.69 7.79 -2.09
N LYS A 66 19.47 8.83 -1.74
CA LYS A 66 19.16 9.72 -0.63
C LYS A 66 17.83 10.46 -0.79
N LYS A 67 17.42 10.78 -2.02
CA LYS A 67 16.16 11.46 -2.33
C LYS A 67 14.96 10.50 -2.41
N ILE A 68 15.15 9.28 -2.91
CA ILE A 68 14.08 8.27 -3.07
C ILE A 68 13.74 7.62 -1.73
N THR A 69 14.71 7.38 -0.86
CA THR A 69 14.51 6.71 0.44
C THR A 69 13.40 7.32 1.31
N PRO A 70 13.32 8.66 1.49
CA PRO A 70 12.22 9.27 2.25
C PRO A 70 10.83 8.97 1.67
N LEU A 71 10.68 8.98 0.34
CA LEU A 71 9.42 8.64 -0.33
C LEU A 71 9.00 7.20 -0.05
N ILE A 72 9.94 6.25 -0.13
CA ILE A 72 9.64 4.85 0.19
C ILE A 72 9.16 4.73 1.64
N ASN A 73 9.83 5.37 2.58
CA ASN A 73 9.45 5.33 3.99
C ASN A 73 8.10 6.01 4.28
N GLN A 74 7.72 7.01 3.48
CA GLN A 74 6.45 7.70 3.61
C GLN A 74 5.27 6.83 3.16
N TYR A 75 5.41 6.12 2.05
CA TYR A 75 4.30 5.40 1.42
C TYR A 75 4.25 3.90 1.70
N ILE A 76 5.40 3.28 1.98
CA ILE A 76 5.54 1.83 2.06
C ILE A 76 5.67 1.33 3.50
N ASN A 77 4.88 0.32 3.87
CA ASN A 77 5.01 -0.36 5.15
C ASN A 77 6.13 -1.41 5.12
N LEU A 78 7.37 -0.96 5.32
CA LEU A 78 8.55 -1.84 5.32
C LEU A 78 8.51 -2.90 6.42
N ASP A 79 7.93 -2.59 7.58
CA ASP A 79 7.79 -3.58 8.69
C ASP A 79 6.86 -4.72 8.29
N PHE A 80 5.74 -4.40 7.65
CA PHE A 80 4.84 -5.41 7.11
C PHE A 80 5.53 -6.22 6.00
N MET A 81 6.18 -5.57 5.04
CA MET A 81 6.85 -6.25 3.94
C MET A 81 7.94 -7.20 4.42
N ALA A 82 8.80 -6.76 5.35
CA ALA A 82 9.86 -7.59 5.91
C ALA A 82 9.31 -8.82 6.61
N LYS A 83 8.27 -8.66 7.40
CA LYS A 83 7.58 -9.76 8.09
C LYS A 83 6.89 -10.71 7.11
N ALA A 84 6.22 -10.17 6.09
CA ALA A 84 5.48 -10.95 5.11
C ALA A 84 6.41 -11.78 4.21
N THR A 85 7.54 -11.22 3.79
CA THR A 85 8.52 -11.89 2.93
C THR A 85 9.31 -12.98 3.64
N THR A 86 9.61 -12.85 4.92
CA THR A 86 10.31 -13.86 5.70
C THR A 86 9.38 -14.93 6.33
N GLY A 87 8.08 -14.63 6.40
CA GLY A 87 7.06 -15.56 6.91
C GLY A 87 7.30 -16.00 8.36
N SER A 88 7.22 -17.32 8.61
CA SER A 88 7.41 -17.87 9.96
C SER A 88 8.81 -17.70 10.53
N PHE A 89 9.81 -17.50 9.69
CA PHE A 89 11.20 -17.28 10.12
C PHE A 89 11.35 -15.94 10.85
N TRP A 90 10.52 -14.93 10.55
CA TRP A 90 10.56 -13.62 11.22
C TRP A 90 10.56 -13.70 12.74
N LYS A 91 9.82 -14.64 13.30
CA LYS A 91 9.72 -14.83 14.76
C LYS A 91 11.02 -15.33 15.40
N LYS A 92 11.91 -15.94 14.60
CA LYS A 92 13.18 -16.50 15.04
C LYS A 92 14.35 -15.55 14.88
N ALA A 93 14.18 -14.50 14.08
CA ALA A 93 15.21 -13.48 13.87
C ALA A 93 15.40 -12.63 15.13
N THR A 94 16.66 -12.29 15.43
CA THR A 94 17.00 -11.29 16.44
C THR A 94 16.54 -9.90 16.00
N ASP A 95 16.47 -8.94 16.93
CA ASP A 95 16.07 -7.58 16.57
C ASP A 95 17.12 -6.89 15.67
N ASP A 96 18.40 -7.17 15.88
CA ASP A 96 19.48 -6.72 14.99
C ASP A 96 19.32 -7.27 13.56
N GLN A 97 19.05 -8.57 13.42
CA GLN A 97 18.78 -9.20 12.12
C GLN A 97 17.55 -8.62 11.43
N LYS A 98 16.50 -8.33 12.19
CA LYS A 98 15.29 -7.67 11.65
C LYS A 98 15.59 -6.28 11.10
N ILE A 99 16.38 -5.48 11.83
CA ILE A 99 16.81 -4.15 11.40
C ILE A 99 17.64 -4.26 10.12
N LYS A 100 18.66 -5.10 10.11
CA LYS A 100 19.54 -5.31 8.95
C LYS A 100 18.76 -5.80 7.72
N TYR A 101 17.84 -6.74 7.91
CA TYR A 101 16.99 -7.24 6.81
C TYR A 101 16.11 -6.15 6.21
N LYS A 102 15.50 -5.29 7.05
CA LYS A 102 14.70 -4.15 6.56
C LYS A 102 15.55 -3.17 5.74
N LEU A 103 16.78 -2.91 6.17
CA LEU A 103 17.69 -2.04 5.41
C LEU A 103 18.04 -2.63 4.04
N VAL A 104 18.30 -3.94 3.97
CA VAL A 104 18.57 -4.62 2.69
C VAL A 104 17.32 -4.60 1.79
N LEU A 105 16.15 -4.86 2.34
CA LEU A 105 14.89 -4.78 1.60
C LEU A 105 14.65 -3.38 1.04
N LEU A 106 14.84 -2.34 1.87
CA LEU A 106 14.76 -0.95 1.44
C LEU A 106 15.71 -0.65 0.29
N HIS A 107 16.96 -1.07 0.42
CA HIS A 107 17.98 -0.87 -0.62
C HIS A 107 17.59 -1.56 -1.94
N GLN A 108 17.04 -2.78 -1.90
CA GLN A 108 16.54 -3.47 -3.10
C GLN A 108 15.38 -2.71 -3.76
N ILE A 109 14.46 -2.14 -2.97
CA ILE A 109 13.35 -1.32 -3.51
C ILE A 109 13.92 -0.06 -4.17
N VAL A 110 14.87 0.63 -3.53
CA VAL A 110 15.55 1.82 -4.08
C VAL A 110 16.20 1.47 -5.42
N ASN A 111 17.03 0.43 -5.47
CA ASN A 111 17.70 0.01 -6.69
C ASN A 111 16.71 -0.31 -7.83
N THR A 112 15.62 -1.02 -7.51
CA THR A 112 14.58 -1.32 -8.49
C THR A 112 13.95 -0.04 -9.07
N ILE A 113 13.70 0.98 -8.22
CA ILE A 113 13.19 2.27 -8.67
C ILE A 113 14.22 2.99 -9.53
N GLU A 114 15.50 3.01 -9.14
CA GLU A 114 16.59 3.62 -9.89
C GLU A 114 16.75 3.00 -11.28
N ASP A 115 16.69 1.68 -11.38
CA ASP A 115 16.81 0.95 -12.65
C ASP A 115 15.67 1.31 -13.63
N HIS A 116 14.53 1.79 -13.12
CA HIS A 116 13.34 2.12 -13.90
C HIS A 116 13.03 3.62 -13.95
N LEU A 117 13.91 4.50 -13.47
CA LEU A 117 13.66 5.95 -13.39
C LEU A 117 13.24 6.57 -14.73
N ASN A 118 13.95 6.26 -15.82
CA ASN A 118 13.64 6.77 -17.15
C ASN A 118 12.24 6.35 -17.62
N THR A 119 11.87 5.12 -17.31
CA THR A 119 10.55 4.57 -17.63
C THR A 119 9.47 5.27 -16.80
N LEU A 120 9.69 5.44 -15.49
CA LEU A 120 8.76 6.14 -14.60
C LEU A 120 8.52 7.59 -15.03
N ALA A 121 9.57 8.31 -15.46
CA ALA A 121 9.48 9.69 -15.93
C ALA A 121 8.59 9.87 -17.17
N THR A 122 8.47 8.84 -18.02
CA THR A 122 7.77 8.90 -19.30
C THR A 122 6.40 8.22 -19.32
N MET A 123 6.08 7.43 -18.30
CA MET A 123 4.79 6.74 -18.22
C MET A 123 3.69 7.64 -17.66
N SER A 124 2.44 7.29 -17.96
CA SER A 124 1.26 7.87 -17.34
C SER A 124 0.51 6.81 -16.53
N TYR A 125 0.08 7.19 -15.33
CA TYR A 125 -0.79 6.36 -14.51
C TYR A 125 -2.25 6.72 -14.77
N LYS A 126 -3.08 5.70 -14.89
CA LYS A 126 -4.52 5.83 -15.04
C LYS A 126 -5.23 5.03 -13.96
N PRO A 127 -5.89 5.68 -12.99
CA PRO A 127 -6.70 4.99 -12.01
C PRO A 127 -7.91 4.33 -12.70
N LEU A 128 -8.29 3.13 -12.27
CA LEU A 128 -9.42 2.38 -12.81
C LEU A 128 -10.53 2.17 -11.79
N SER A 129 -10.21 1.61 -10.64
CA SER A 129 -11.19 1.31 -9.61
C SER A 129 -10.52 1.10 -8.25
N SER A 130 -11.29 1.26 -7.18
CA SER A 130 -10.88 0.91 -5.83
C SER A 130 -11.96 0.10 -5.14
N GLU A 131 -11.54 -0.79 -4.24
CA GLU A 131 -12.44 -1.64 -3.46
C GLU A 131 -11.93 -1.83 -2.03
N LEU A 132 -12.86 -1.91 -1.08
CA LEU A 132 -12.54 -2.29 0.30
C LEU A 132 -12.46 -3.81 0.42
N ARG A 133 -11.44 -4.28 1.14
CA ARG A 133 -11.26 -5.68 1.53
C ARG A 133 -11.23 -5.78 3.05
N GLY A 134 -12.37 -6.17 3.62
CA GLY A 134 -12.58 -6.12 5.06
C GLY A 134 -12.67 -4.68 5.57
N LYS A 135 -12.19 -4.43 6.81
CA LYS A 135 -12.37 -3.15 7.49
C LYS A 135 -11.22 -2.15 7.30
N LYS A 136 -10.06 -2.60 6.81
CA LYS A 136 -8.83 -1.79 6.83
C LYS A 136 -8.00 -1.86 5.56
N LEU A 137 -8.40 -2.69 4.59
CA LEU A 137 -7.64 -2.84 3.36
C LEU A 137 -8.36 -2.14 2.22
N VAL A 138 -7.62 -1.35 1.47
CA VAL A 138 -8.06 -0.74 0.23
C VAL A 138 -7.22 -1.29 -0.92
N TYR A 139 -7.89 -1.80 -1.93
CA TYR A 139 -7.27 -2.27 -3.16
C TYR A 139 -7.55 -1.24 -4.24
N VAL A 140 -6.49 -0.69 -4.83
CA VAL A 140 -6.55 0.32 -5.89
C VAL A 140 -5.99 -0.29 -7.16
N ARG A 141 -6.82 -0.33 -8.21
CA ARG A 141 -6.44 -0.80 -9.55
C ARG A 141 -6.13 0.39 -10.44
N GLY A 142 -5.12 0.24 -11.24
CA GLY A 142 -4.77 1.21 -12.26
C GLY A 142 -3.90 0.60 -13.33
N ASN A 143 -3.63 1.38 -14.36
CA ASN A 143 -2.72 1.00 -15.44
C ASN A 143 -1.57 1.99 -15.53
N ILE A 144 -0.40 1.48 -15.89
CA ILE A 144 0.68 2.30 -16.41
C ILE A 144 0.64 2.22 -17.94
N GLU A 145 0.60 3.37 -18.59
CA GLU A 145 0.56 3.48 -20.04
C GLU A 145 1.81 4.21 -20.55
N ASP A 146 2.42 3.71 -21.61
CA ASP A 146 3.47 4.43 -22.32
C ASP A 146 2.85 5.63 -23.05
N ARG A 147 3.34 6.85 -22.78
CA ARG A 147 2.85 8.07 -23.43
C ARG A 147 2.99 8.02 -24.97
N LYS A 148 3.93 7.25 -25.47
CA LYS A 148 4.13 7.01 -26.90
C LYS A 148 3.23 5.90 -27.46
N LYS A 149 2.46 5.23 -26.61
CA LYS A 149 1.52 4.13 -26.96
C LYS A 149 2.15 2.99 -27.76
N ASN A 150 3.45 2.76 -27.59
CA ASN A 150 4.16 1.70 -28.30
C ASN A 150 4.01 0.32 -27.61
N ASN A 151 3.61 0.31 -26.34
CA ASN A 151 3.46 -0.89 -25.54
C ASN A 151 2.03 -0.99 -24.96
N PRO A 152 1.51 -2.20 -24.74
CA PRO A 152 0.23 -2.37 -24.06
C PRO A 152 0.29 -1.81 -22.64
N PRO A 153 -0.86 -1.36 -22.10
CA PRO A 153 -0.94 -0.94 -20.71
C PRO A 153 -0.55 -2.06 -19.74
N ILE A 154 0.17 -1.72 -18.68
CA ILE A 154 0.56 -2.66 -17.61
C ILE A 154 -0.44 -2.52 -16.46
N ASN A 155 -1.09 -3.62 -16.10
CA ASN A 155 -2.06 -3.65 -15.00
C ASN A 155 -1.40 -3.65 -13.63
N LEU A 156 -1.85 -2.76 -12.76
CA LEU A 156 -1.38 -2.64 -11.38
C LEU A 156 -2.53 -2.86 -10.38
N LEU A 157 -2.22 -3.53 -9.28
CA LEU A 157 -3.08 -3.62 -8.11
C LEU A 157 -2.27 -3.25 -6.86
N TRP A 158 -2.53 -2.08 -6.33
CA TRP A 158 -1.98 -1.62 -5.06
C TRP A 158 -2.82 -2.14 -3.91
N LYS A 159 -2.19 -2.66 -2.86
CA LYS A 159 -2.85 -3.09 -1.64
C LYS A 159 -2.39 -2.19 -0.50
N LEU A 160 -3.32 -1.43 0.05
CA LEU A 160 -3.08 -0.49 1.13
C LEU A 160 -3.73 -0.96 2.42
N SER A 161 -3.16 -0.55 3.54
CA SER A 161 -3.78 -0.72 4.86
C SER A 161 -3.84 0.60 5.58
N LYS A 162 -4.99 0.86 6.21
CA LYS A 162 -5.18 1.99 7.10
C LYS A 162 -4.57 1.70 8.47
N GLY A 163 -3.67 2.54 8.91
CA GLY A 163 -3.01 2.48 10.21
C GLY A 163 -3.94 2.89 11.36
N LYS A 164 -3.42 2.89 12.58
CA LYS A 164 -4.14 3.37 13.78
C LYS A 164 -4.29 4.89 13.79
N ASP A 165 -3.41 5.58 13.13
CA ASP A 165 -3.35 7.03 12.94
C ASP A 165 -4.16 7.50 11.72
N GLU A 166 -5.03 6.61 11.19
CA GLU A 166 -5.87 6.83 10.01
C GLU A 166 -5.08 7.07 8.71
N THR A 167 -3.74 6.95 8.70
CA THR A 167 -2.92 7.04 7.49
C THR A 167 -2.90 5.72 6.73
N PHE A 168 -2.85 5.79 5.40
CA PHE A 168 -2.69 4.62 4.56
C PHE A 168 -1.22 4.36 4.25
N SER A 169 -0.86 3.08 4.24
CA SER A 169 0.45 2.63 3.76
C SER A 169 0.32 1.46 2.79
N ILE A 170 1.23 1.40 1.83
CA ILE A 170 1.27 0.35 0.82
C ILE A 170 1.85 -0.92 1.45
N LEU A 171 1.10 -2.01 1.35
CA LEU A 171 1.51 -3.33 1.79
C LEU A 171 2.11 -4.17 0.66
N ASP A 172 1.53 -4.07 -0.55
CA ASP A 172 1.91 -4.90 -1.69
C ASP A 172 1.57 -4.19 -3.00
N LEU A 173 2.29 -4.52 -4.05
CA LEU A 173 1.98 -4.20 -5.43
C LEU A 173 1.92 -5.48 -6.25
N GLU A 174 0.83 -5.67 -6.99
CA GLU A 174 0.77 -6.67 -8.05
C GLU A 174 0.95 -6.00 -9.41
N ILE A 175 1.83 -6.56 -10.21
CA ILE A 175 2.07 -6.17 -11.60
C ILE A 175 1.66 -7.35 -12.48
N GLU A 176 0.73 -7.15 -13.37
CA GLU A 176 0.15 -8.22 -14.22
C GLU A 176 -0.27 -9.46 -13.40
N GLY A 177 -0.88 -9.24 -12.22
CA GLY A 177 -1.35 -10.30 -11.32
C GLY A 177 -0.25 -10.97 -10.47
N ILE A 178 1.00 -10.54 -10.60
CA ILE A 178 2.12 -11.07 -9.83
C ILE A 178 2.41 -10.16 -8.63
N SER A 179 2.15 -10.65 -7.42
CA SER A 179 2.43 -9.93 -6.17
C SER A 179 3.94 -9.89 -5.90
N LEU A 180 4.48 -8.69 -5.68
CA LEU A 180 5.89 -8.51 -5.33
C LEU A 180 6.23 -9.17 -3.99
N ILE A 181 5.37 -9.04 -2.98
CA ILE A 181 5.57 -9.73 -1.70
C ILE A 181 5.60 -11.24 -1.88
N ARG A 182 4.70 -11.81 -2.68
CA ARG A 182 4.65 -13.26 -2.92
C ARG A 182 5.92 -13.75 -3.60
N SER A 183 6.42 -13.01 -4.59
CA SER A 183 7.67 -13.33 -5.29
C SER A 183 8.86 -13.27 -4.34
N HIS A 184 9.03 -12.17 -3.61
CA HIS A 184 10.08 -12.02 -2.61
C HIS A 184 10.00 -13.08 -1.49
N LYS A 185 8.78 -13.39 -1.02
CA LYS A 185 8.58 -14.43 -0.02
C LYS A 185 9.05 -15.80 -0.50
N SER A 186 8.74 -16.15 -1.73
CA SER A 186 9.17 -17.42 -2.33
C SER A 186 10.69 -17.53 -2.33
N GLU A 187 11.38 -16.50 -2.79
CA GLU A 187 12.85 -16.45 -2.81
C GLU A 187 13.43 -16.49 -1.39
N THR A 188 13.02 -15.54 -0.55
CA THR A 188 13.55 -15.39 0.82
C THR A 188 13.36 -16.65 1.66
N THR A 189 12.15 -17.22 1.64
CA THR A 189 11.90 -18.44 2.41
C THR A 189 12.62 -19.66 1.83
N SER A 190 12.88 -19.71 0.52
CA SER A 190 13.73 -20.75 -0.08
C SER A 190 15.16 -20.67 0.43
N ILE A 191 15.75 -19.46 0.46
CA ILE A 191 17.10 -19.24 1.00
C ILE A 191 17.15 -19.65 2.47
N LEU A 192 16.21 -19.17 3.29
CA LEU A 192 16.17 -19.50 4.72
C LEU A 192 16.00 -21.01 4.98
N ARG A 193 15.13 -21.69 4.23
CA ARG A 193 14.96 -23.15 4.37
C ARG A 193 16.24 -23.94 4.05
N LYS A 194 16.92 -23.55 2.94
CA LYS A 194 18.17 -24.22 2.53
C LYS A 194 19.30 -23.99 3.52
N ASN A 195 19.29 -22.88 4.25
CA ASN A 195 20.33 -22.48 5.19
C ASN A 195 19.85 -22.55 6.66
N LYS A 196 18.98 -23.48 7.02
CA LYS A 196 18.53 -23.75 8.41
C LYS A 196 17.96 -22.53 9.14
N GLY A 197 17.46 -21.53 8.41
CA GLY A 197 16.91 -20.31 8.96
C GLY A 197 17.93 -19.22 9.28
N ASP A 198 19.14 -19.30 8.73
CA ASP A 198 20.20 -18.34 8.94
C ASP A 198 19.88 -17.00 8.25
N PHE A 199 19.59 -15.99 9.08
CA PHE A 199 19.28 -14.63 8.63
C PHE A 199 20.50 -13.85 8.17
N ASP A 200 21.65 -14.09 8.76
CA ASP A 200 22.88 -13.39 8.37
C ASP A 200 23.30 -13.84 6.97
N PHE A 201 23.20 -15.14 6.68
CA PHE A 201 23.38 -15.64 5.32
C PHE A 201 22.36 -15.05 4.33
N LEU A 202 21.08 -14.94 4.71
CA LEU A 202 20.07 -14.30 3.87
C LEU A 202 20.42 -12.86 3.57
N ILE A 203 20.79 -12.07 4.58
CA ILE A 203 21.14 -10.65 4.47
C ILE A 203 22.32 -10.47 3.50
N GLU A 204 23.39 -11.23 3.69
CA GLU A 204 24.57 -11.18 2.81
C GLU A 204 24.22 -11.60 1.36
N LYS A 205 23.42 -12.65 1.19
CA LYS A 205 23.01 -13.10 -0.14
C LYS A 205 22.19 -12.05 -0.90
N LEU A 206 21.34 -11.29 -0.20
CA LEU A 206 20.51 -10.24 -0.79
C LEU A 206 21.28 -8.94 -1.08
N LYS A 207 22.36 -8.63 -0.32
CA LYS A 207 23.24 -7.49 -0.59
C LYS A 207 23.99 -7.63 -1.92
N ILE A 208 24.36 -8.86 -2.29
CA ILE A 208 25.15 -9.15 -3.50
C ILE A 208 24.28 -9.10 -4.77
N LYS A 209 22.98 -9.18 -4.63
CA LYS A 209 22.03 -9.17 -5.75
C LYS A 209 21.84 -7.72 -6.22
N LYS A 210 22.59 -7.35 -7.28
CA LYS A 210 22.39 -6.13 -8.08
C LYS A 210 21.30 -6.36 -9.10
#